data_1c719753da09a32bdb2f97fa8a99e591
#
_entry.id   1c719753da09a32bdb2f97fa8a99e591
#
_cell.length_a   1.000
_cell.length_b   1.000
_cell.length_c   1.000
_cell.angle_alpha   90.00
_cell.angle_beta   90.00
_cell.angle_gamma   90.00
#
_symmetry.space_group_name_H-M   'P 1'
#
loop_
_entity.id
_entity.type
_entity.pdbx_description
1 polymer ?
#
loop_
_entity_poly.entity_id
_entity_poly.type
_entity_poly.pdbx_seq_one_letter_code
_entity_poly.pdbx_strand_id
1 'polypeptide(L)'
;MAALKDSYPLYLANEAQTPNLDLEVTDKYTGKVATRVALANAAIIDAGIAATVEAAEPMARMASYERQAVLQHCVDRFTERFDELAYALCIEAGKPIRDSRGEVGRLIDTFRIAAEESVRMTGEVQPLDISPRARGYQGMWKRVPIGPCSFISPFNFPLNLAAHKIAPALAVGCPFVMKPASRTPLGAIIIGEVLAETDLPKGAFSILPATRDGADLFTTDERLKLLSFTGSPGVGWDLKARAGKKKVVLELGGNAAVIVDADTDLDDAVERIIFGAFYQSGQSCIGVQRIIIHASIYDELRDRLVAKAKTLIAGDPHNEDTFVGPMIDVKEASRLDSWIQAAKADGATLLCGGKREGAMLEATLMEGVGRSQALYAEEAFGPVAILSKFTNFSDALAEVNDSKFGLQTGVFTRDLYKMLEAWDHLDVGGVVIGDVPSYRVDNMPYGGVKDSGLGREGVRFAMEDMTEIRNLVIRRR
;
A
#
# COMPACT_ATOMS: atom_id res chain seq x y z
N MET A 1 20.27 0.15 21.53
CA MET A 1 19.83 0.35 20.14
C MET A 1 19.23 -0.97 19.68
N ALA A 2 18.08 -0.93 19.00
CA ALA A 2 17.56 -2.11 18.34
C ALA A 2 18.60 -2.62 17.32
N ALA A 3 18.79 -3.93 17.22
CA ALA A 3 19.70 -4.53 16.26
C ALA A 3 18.95 -5.64 15.52
N LEU A 4 19.26 -5.83 14.24
CA LEU A 4 18.73 -6.97 13.49
C LEU A 4 19.34 -8.27 14.00
N LYS A 5 18.61 -9.38 13.84
CA LYS A 5 19.17 -10.73 14.02
C LYS A 5 20.18 -11.01 12.89
N ASP A 6 21.15 -11.88 13.13
CA ASP A 6 22.13 -12.31 12.11
C ASP A 6 21.44 -12.96 10.91
N SER A 7 20.31 -13.64 11.15
CA SER A 7 19.49 -14.26 10.13
C SER A 7 18.01 -14.38 10.54
N TYR A 8 17.15 -14.54 9.55
CA TYR A 8 15.71 -14.72 9.74
C TYR A 8 15.19 -15.93 8.98
N PRO A 9 14.28 -16.72 9.59
CA PRO A 9 13.62 -17.86 8.93
C PRO A 9 12.58 -17.38 7.91
N LEU A 10 12.07 -18.29 7.12
CA LEU A 10 10.73 -18.22 6.55
C LEU A 10 9.71 -18.88 7.50
N TYR A 11 8.43 -18.60 7.30
CA TYR A 11 7.36 -19.29 8.05
C TYR A 11 6.57 -20.18 7.10
N LEU A 12 6.57 -21.48 7.35
CA LEU A 12 5.80 -22.49 6.63
C LEU A 12 4.81 -23.16 7.59
N ALA A 13 3.52 -23.06 7.28
CA ALA A 13 2.44 -23.65 8.09
C ALA A 13 2.53 -23.27 9.58
N ASN A 14 2.72 -21.98 9.88
CA ASN A 14 2.92 -21.33 11.19
C ASN A 14 4.31 -21.58 11.83
N GLU A 15 5.16 -22.41 11.26
CA GLU A 15 6.43 -22.81 11.87
C GLU A 15 7.62 -22.11 11.19
N ALA A 16 8.57 -21.62 12.00
CA ALA A 16 9.81 -21.03 11.51
C ALA A 16 10.72 -22.12 10.90
N GLN A 17 11.21 -21.89 9.68
CA GLN A 17 12.11 -22.81 8.98
C GLN A 17 13.26 -22.05 8.32
N THR A 18 14.45 -22.62 8.37
CA THR A 18 15.66 -22.06 7.76
C THR A 18 16.32 -23.08 6.82
N PRO A 19 15.71 -23.35 5.66
CA PRO A 19 16.26 -24.33 4.71
C PRO A 19 17.56 -23.84 4.04
N ASN A 20 17.78 -22.53 4.01
CA ASN A 20 18.95 -21.83 3.47
C ASN A 20 19.00 -20.41 4.05
N LEU A 21 19.98 -19.60 3.64
CA LEU A 21 20.11 -18.17 3.95
C LEU A 21 20.54 -17.39 2.69
N ASP A 22 19.85 -17.66 1.58
CA ASP A 22 20.26 -17.21 0.24
C ASP A 22 19.81 -15.78 -0.09
N LEU A 23 18.84 -15.22 0.64
CA LEU A 23 18.37 -13.87 0.42
C LEU A 23 19.16 -12.87 1.30
N GLU A 24 20.00 -12.07 0.67
CA GLU A 24 20.66 -10.94 1.32
C GLU A 24 19.71 -9.76 1.47
N VAL A 25 19.62 -9.22 2.67
CA VAL A 25 18.97 -7.95 2.96
C VAL A 25 20.04 -6.90 3.19
N THR A 26 20.10 -5.93 2.29
CA THR A 26 21.06 -4.84 2.37
C THR A 26 20.50 -3.62 3.09
N ASP A 27 21.33 -2.97 3.87
CA ASP A 27 21.10 -1.58 4.28
C ASP A 27 21.14 -0.69 3.03
N LYS A 28 20.04 0.00 2.75
CA LYS A 28 19.88 0.76 1.50
C LYS A 28 20.75 2.01 1.45
N TYR A 29 21.17 2.53 2.61
CA TYR A 29 22.06 3.70 2.67
C TYR A 29 23.52 3.33 2.47
N THR A 30 23.98 2.29 3.16
CA THR A 30 25.38 1.87 3.11
C THR A 30 25.68 0.88 1.99
N GLY A 31 24.68 0.21 1.45
CA GLY A 31 24.81 -0.87 0.46
C GLY A 31 25.37 -2.18 1.04
N LYS A 32 25.63 -2.26 2.34
CA LYS A 32 26.18 -3.47 2.99
C LYS A 32 25.08 -4.46 3.33
N VAL A 33 25.43 -5.75 3.32
CA VAL A 33 24.53 -6.79 3.82
C VAL A 33 24.33 -6.59 5.32
N ALA A 34 23.08 -6.40 5.73
CA ALA A 34 22.68 -6.18 7.12
C ALA A 34 22.26 -7.51 7.80
N THR A 35 21.61 -8.39 7.03
CA THR A 35 21.17 -9.70 7.51
C THR A 35 20.86 -10.62 6.32
N ARG A 36 20.56 -11.90 6.61
CA ARG A 36 20.19 -12.91 5.62
C ARG A 36 18.85 -13.53 5.97
N VAL A 37 18.10 -13.93 4.95
CA VAL A 37 16.75 -14.49 5.08
C VAL A 37 16.65 -15.79 4.31
N ALA A 38 15.89 -16.74 4.84
CA ALA A 38 15.58 -17.98 4.15
C ALA A 38 14.68 -17.75 2.92
N LEU A 39 14.99 -18.41 1.81
CA LEU A 39 14.21 -18.39 0.57
C LEU A 39 13.39 -19.66 0.41
N ALA A 40 12.14 -19.49 -0.01
CA ALA A 40 11.28 -20.58 -0.43
C ALA A 40 11.52 -20.92 -1.91
N ASN A 41 11.61 -22.21 -2.21
CA ASN A 41 11.53 -22.74 -3.57
C ASN A 41 10.09 -23.19 -3.90
N ALA A 42 9.85 -23.65 -5.13
CA ALA A 42 8.52 -24.08 -5.56
C ALA A 42 7.90 -25.19 -4.68
N ALA A 43 8.70 -26.12 -4.18
CA ALA A 43 8.20 -27.19 -3.30
C ALA A 43 7.74 -26.67 -1.92
N ILE A 44 8.47 -25.72 -1.34
CA ILE A 44 8.07 -25.06 -0.08
C ILE A 44 6.81 -24.22 -0.29
N ILE A 45 6.69 -23.53 -1.43
CA ILE A 45 5.49 -22.75 -1.76
C ILE A 45 4.28 -23.68 -1.93
N ASP A 46 4.43 -24.79 -2.65
CA ASP A 46 3.37 -25.79 -2.82
C ASP A 46 2.93 -26.39 -1.48
N ALA A 47 3.88 -26.73 -0.61
CA ALA A 47 3.59 -27.20 0.76
C ALA A 47 2.85 -26.15 1.59
N GLY A 48 3.22 -24.86 1.48
CA GLY A 48 2.50 -23.76 2.13
C GLY A 48 1.07 -23.62 1.63
N ILE A 49 0.85 -23.72 0.32
CA ILE A 49 -0.50 -23.71 -0.27
C ILE A 49 -1.31 -24.93 0.22
N ALA A 50 -0.73 -26.13 0.22
CA ALA A 50 -1.40 -27.33 0.73
C ALA A 50 -1.81 -27.17 2.20
N ALA A 51 -0.93 -26.64 3.05
CA ALA A 51 -1.22 -26.38 4.46
C ALA A 51 -2.37 -25.37 4.64
N THR A 52 -2.46 -24.31 3.82
CA THR A 52 -3.57 -23.37 3.89
C THR A 52 -4.90 -23.99 3.45
N VAL A 53 -4.89 -24.96 2.53
CA VAL A 53 -6.10 -25.71 2.15
C VAL A 53 -6.61 -26.54 3.32
N GLU A 54 -5.72 -27.23 4.02
CA GLU A 54 -6.06 -28.02 5.22
C GLU A 54 -6.55 -27.14 6.37
N ALA A 55 -5.99 -25.95 6.52
CA ALA A 55 -6.38 -24.97 7.55
C ALA A 55 -7.71 -24.25 7.25
N ALA A 56 -8.26 -24.35 6.04
CA ALA A 56 -9.42 -23.54 5.63
C ALA A 56 -10.65 -23.79 6.52
N GLU A 57 -10.96 -25.03 6.83
CA GLU A 57 -12.11 -25.37 7.69
C GLU A 57 -11.86 -25.02 9.16
N PRO A 58 -10.73 -25.39 9.79
CA PRO A 58 -10.41 -24.93 11.14
C PRO A 58 -10.46 -23.42 11.30
N MET A 59 -9.88 -22.65 10.38
CA MET A 59 -9.90 -21.18 10.39
C MET A 59 -11.33 -20.62 10.27
N ALA A 60 -12.14 -21.17 9.37
CA ALA A 60 -13.52 -20.75 9.18
C ALA A 60 -14.43 -21.06 10.39
N ARG A 61 -14.04 -22.03 11.24
CA ARG A 61 -14.77 -22.42 12.46
C ARG A 61 -14.33 -21.65 13.70
N MET A 62 -13.20 -20.94 13.67
CA MET A 62 -12.79 -20.09 14.79
C MET A 62 -13.90 -19.10 15.13
N ALA A 63 -14.23 -19.00 16.40
CA ALA A 63 -15.18 -17.99 16.87
C ALA A 63 -14.62 -16.58 16.66
N SER A 64 -15.47 -15.58 16.49
CA SER A 64 -15.04 -14.20 16.25
C SER A 64 -14.20 -13.64 17.40
N TYR A 65 -14.50 -14.01 18.65
CA TYR A 65 -13.70 -13.58 19.80
C TYR A 65 -12.29 -14.21 19.83
N GLU A 66 -12.12 -15.43 19.31
CA GLU A 66 -10.81 -16.08 19.19
C GLU A 66 -9.94 -15.36 18.16
N ARG A 67 -10.51 -15.02 17.00
CA ARG A 67 -9.83 -14.22 15.98
C ARG A 67 -9.48 -12.83 16.49
N GLN A 68 -10.39 -12.21 17.26
CA GLN A 68 -10.13 -10.94 17.92
C GLN A 68 -8.95 -11.03 18.90
N ALA A 69 -8.87 -12.09 19.68
CA ALA A 69 -7.79 -12.30 20.65
C ALA A 69 -6.42 -12.45 19.95
N VAL A 70 -6.36 -13.19 18.83
CA VAL A 70 -5.15 -13.29 18.00
C VAL A 70 -4.72 -11.91 17.49
N LEU A 71 -5.64 -11.13 16.94
CA LEU A 71 -5.34 -9.79 16.42
C LEU A 71 -4.91 -8.82 17.53
N GLN A 72 -5.53 -8.92 18.71
CA GLN A 72 -5.15 -8.10 19.87
C GLN A 72 -3.75 -8.47 20.39
N HIS A 73 -3.42 -9.77 20.44
CA HIS A 73 -2.05 -10.21 20.74
C HIS A 73 -1.03 -9.56 19.80
N CYS A 74 -1.33 -9.52 18.50
CA CYS A 74 -0.47 -8.86 17.53
C CYS A 74 -0.30 -7.36 17.84
N VAL A 75 -1.39 -6.65 18.18
CA VAL A 75 -1.34 -5.22 18.57
C VAL A 75 -0.40 -5.02 19.75
N ASP A 76 -0.53 -5.86 20.78
CA ASP A 76 0.28 -5.77 22.00
C ASP A 76 1.76 -6.01 21.70
N ARG A 77 2.06 -7.07 20.93
CA ARG A 77 3.44 -7.45 20.56
C ARG A 77 4.09 -6.43 19.63
N PHE A 78 3.37 -5.86 18.66
CA PHE A 78 3.92 -4.81 17.79
C PHE A 78 4.17 -3.51 18.57
N THR A 79 3.35 -3.22 19.57
CA THR A 79 3.57 -2.09 20.47
C THR A 79 4.85 -2.28 21.30
N GLU A 80 5.07 -3.49 21.85
CA GLU A 80 6.29 -3.82 22.59
C GLU A 80 7.55 -3.79 21.71
N ARG A 81 7.42 -4.18 20.43
CA ARG A 81 8.53 -4.27 19.46
C ARG A 81 8.64 -3.05 18.54
N PHE A 82 8.04 -1.92 18.93
CA PHE A 82 7.91 -0.72 18.09
C PHE A 82 9.25 -0.25 17.52
N ASP A 83 10.27 -0.09 18.34
CA ASP A 83 11.59 0.40 17.93
C ASP A 83 12.35 -0.61 17.06
N GLU A 84 12.19 -1.91 17.33
CA GLU A 84 12.77 -2.97 16.50
C GLU A 84 12.19 -2.94 15.08
N LEU A 85 10.86 -2.82 14.96
CA LEU A 85 10.15 -2.74 13.69
C LEU A 85 10.55 -1.48 12.91
N ALA A 86 10.63 -0.32 13.59
CA ALA A 86 11.06 0.93 12.96
C ALA A 86 12.50 0.85 12.46
N TYR A 87 13.39 0.22 13.24
CA TYR A 87 14.78 0.03 12.84
C TYR A 87 14.92 -0.92 11.64
N ALA A 88 14.16 -2.02 11.61
CA ALA A 88 14.15 -2.95 10.48
C ALA A 88 13.73 -2.26 9.18
N LEU A 89 12.68 -1.42 9.22
CA LEU A 89 12.24 -0.61 8.08
C LEU A 89 13.32 0.38 7.61
N CYS A 90 13.98 1.04 8.54
CA CYS A 90 15.04 2.00 8.24
C CYS A 90 16.17 1.32 7.44
N ILE A 91 16.56 0.10 7.82
CA ILE A 91 17.58 -0.70 7.13
C ILE A 91 17.08 -1.23 5.78
N GLU A 92 15.99 -2.01 5.80
CA GLU A 92 15.60 -2.78 4.61
C GLU A 92 14.97 -1.92 3.50
N ALA A 93 14.32 -0.81 3.85
CA ALA A 93 13.67 0.10 2.90
C ALA A 93 14.42 1.41 2.68
N GLY A 94 15.44 1.72 3.49
CA GLY A 94 16.12 3.02 3.47
C GLY A 94 15.23 4.17 3.93
N LYS A 95 14.17 3.84 4.66
CA LYS A 95 13.13 4.78 5.08
C LYS A 95 13.63 5.63 6.24
N PRO A 96 13.52 6.99 6.21
CA PRO A 96 13.82 7.82 7.36
C PRO A 96 13.16 7.31 8.63
N ILE A 97 13.88 7.34 9.75
CA ILE A 97 13.39 6.73 11.01
C ILE A 97 12.06 7.31 11.48
N ARG A 98 11.78 8.58 11.20
CA ARG A 98 10.49 9.22 11.50
C ARG A 98 9.35 8.57 10.70
N ASP A 99 9.57 8.34 9.41
CA ASP A 99 8.60 7.69 8.52
C ASP A 99 8.43 6.21 8.88
N SER A 100 9.53 5.55 9.30
CA SER A 100 9.51 4.17 9.79
C SER A 100 8.64 4.02 11.03
N ARG A 101 8.76 4.91 12.01
CA ARG A 101 7.89 4.94 13.19
C ARG A 101 6.43 5.20 12.82
N GLY A 102 6.19 6.08 11.86
CA GLY A 102 4.84 6.33 11.33
C GLY A 102 4.22 5.06 10.73
N GLU A 103 5.00 4.26 9.98
CA GLU A 103 4.52 2.99 9.43
C GLU A 103 4.23 1.94 10.51
N VAL A 104 5.06 1.84 11.55
CA VAL A 104 4.79 0.94 12.69
C VAL A 104 3.51 1.34 13.42
N GLY A 105 3.27 2.64 13.61
CA GLY A 105 2.00 3.14 14.16
C GLY A 105 0.80 2.66 13.33
N ARG A 106 0.89 2.75 12.00
CA ARG A 106 -0.15 2.26 11.08
C ARG A 106 -0.31 0.74 11.10
N LEU A 107 0.77 -0.03 11.23
CA LEU A 107 0.69 -1.47 11.46
C LEU A 107 -0.19 -1.81 12.67
N ILE A 108 0.08 -1.15 13.80
CA ILE A 108 -0.66 -1.32 15.06
C ILE A 108 -2.14 -0.95 14.86
N ASP A 109 -2.41 0.20 14.23
CA ASP A 109 -3.77 0.66 13.94
C ASP A 109 -4.52 -0.32 13.03
N THR A 110 -3.89 -0.84 11.99
CA THR A 110 -4.50 -1.80 11.05
C THR A 110 -4.93 -3.08 11.78
N PHE A 111 -4.06 -3.65 12.64
CA PHE A 111 -4.40 -4.85 13.42
C PHE A 111 -5.46 -4.55 14.48
N ARG A 112 -5.43 -3.38 15.13
CA ARG A 112 -6.45 -2.97 16.10
C ARG A 112 -7.82 -2.83 15.44
N ILE A 113 -7.91 -2.15 14.28
CA ILE A 113 -9.16 -2.03 13.52
C ILE A 113 -9.66 -3.43 13.11
N ALA A 114 -8.77 -4.32 12.67
CA ALA A 114 -9.14 -5.70 12.32
C ALA A 114 -9.68 -6.49 13.52
N ALA A 115 -9.07 -6.33 14.71
CA ALA A 115 -9.56 -6.93 15.95
C ALA A 115 -10.98 -6.44 16.29
N GLU A 116 -11.23 -5.13 16.14
CA GLU A 116 -12.56 -4.56 16.38
C GLU A 116 -13.60 -5.00 15.34
N GLU A 117 -13.23 -5.04 14.05
CA GLU A 117 -14.14 -5.43 12.95
C GLU A 117 -14.42 -6.94 12.91
N SER A 118 -13.53 -7.79 13.45
CA SER A 118 -13.71 -9.25 13.49
C SER A 118 -15.00 -9.69 14.20
N VAL A 119 -15.48 -8.90 15.17
CA VAL A 119 -16.70 -9.14 15.94
C VAL A 119 -17.91 -8.30 15.48
N ARG A 120 -17.73 -7.46 14.44
CA ARG A 120 -18.79 -6.57 13.92
C ARG A 120 -19.37 -7.03 12.58
N MET A 121 -18.85 -8.11 12.01
CA MET A 121 -19.35 -8.60 10.73
C MET A 121 -20.77 -9.15 10.88
N THR A 122 -21.72 -8.54 10.20
CA THR A 122 -23.15 -8.85 10.28
C THR A 122 -23.66 -9.55 9.02
N GLY A 123 -24.88 -10.11 9.12
CA GLY A 123 -25.74 -10.51 8.02
C GLY A 123 -27.07 -9.74 8.12
N GLU A 124 -28.03 -10.14 7.30
CA GLU A 124 -29.32 -9.47 7.22
C GLU A 124 -30.44 -10.48 7.11
N VAL A 125 -31.58 -10.18 7.73
CA VAL A 125 -32.84 -10.88 7.53
C VAL A 125 -33.65 -10.11 6.48
N GLN A 126 -34.03 -10.78 5.38
CA GLN A 126 -34.72 -10.17 4.25
C GLN A 126 -36.13 -10.67 4.11
N PRO A 127 -37.14 -9.80 3.89
CA PRO A 127 -38.46 -10.22 3.42
C PRO A 127 -38.31 -10.76 1.99
N LEU A 128 -38.75 -12.00 1.78
CA LEU A 128 -38.77 -12.63 0.44
C LEU A 128 -40.16 -12.64 -0.20
N ASP A 129 -41.19 -12.32 0.57
CA ASP A 129 -42.60 -12.33 0.16
C ASP A 129 -43.03 -11.08 -0.62
N ILE A 130 -42.18 -10.62 -1.52
CA ILE A 130 -42.38 -9.44 -2.38
C ILE A 130 -43.44 -9.64 -3.46
N SER A 131 -43.98 -10.85 -3.62
CA SER A 131 -45.06 -11.18 -4.57
C SER A 131 -45.82 -12.43 -4.11
N PRO A 132 -47.06 -12.67 -4.60
CA PRO A 132 -47.88 -13.84 -4.21
C PRO A 132 -47.17 -15.20 -4.34
N ARG A 133 -46.29 -15.37 -5.34
CA ARG A 133 -45.54 -16.61 -5.56
C ARG A 133 -44.50 -16.89 -4.46
N ALA A 134 -44.05 -15.85 -3.76
CA ALA A 134 -43.03 -15.94 -2.72
C ALA A 134 -43.63 -15.97 -1.30
N ARG A 135 -45.00 -16.06 -1.20
CA ARG A 135 -45.67 -16.13 0.09
C ARG A 135 -45.23 -17.36 0.88
N GLY A 136 -44.86 -17.13 2.16
CA GLY A 136 -44.40 -18.17 3.06
C GLY A 136 -42.89 -18.42 3.02
N TYR A 137 -42.12 -17.64 2.22
CA TYR A 137 -40.66 -17.70 2.23
C TYR A 137 -40.06 -16.62 3.12
N GLN A 138 -38.99 -16.97 3.83
CA GLN A 138 -38.20 -16.10 4.65
C GLN A 138 -36.72 -16.28 4.31
N GLY A 139 -35.97 -15.20 4.17
CA GLY A 139 -34.55 -15.22 3.84
C GLY A 139 -33.69 -14.60 4.91
N MET A 140 -32.47 -15.09 5.02
CA MET A 140 -31.39 -14.42 5.73
C MET A 140 -30.07 -14.76 5.05
N TRP A 141 -29.11 -13.86 5.15
CA TRP A 141 -27.78 -14.13 4.64
C TRP A 141 -26.71 -13.77 5.68
N LYS A 142 -25.56 -14.41 5.54
CA LYS A 142 -24.34 -14.09 6.30
C LYS A 142 -23.13 -14.11 5.39
N ARG A 143 -22.05 -13.45 5.82
CA ARG A 143 -20.75 -13.59 5.18
C ARG A 143 -20.02 -14.82 5.70
N VAL A 144 -19.32 -15.51 4.81
CA VAL A 144 -18.47 -16.66 5.14
C VAL A 144 -17.09 -16.46 4.50
N PRO A 145 -16.00 -16.95 5.12
CA PRO A 145 -14.66 -16.86 4.55
C PRO A 145 -14.61 -17.43 3.13
N ILE A 146 -13.89 -16.75 2.22
CA ILE A 146 -13.72 -17.23 0.83
C ILE A 146 -12.83 -18.48 0.75
N GLY A 147 -11.96 -18.69 1.76
CA GLY A 147 -10.99 -19.80 1.82
C GLY A 147 -9.54 -19.33 1.69
N PRO A 148 -8.64 -20.19 1.21
CA PRO A 148 -7.21 -19.88 1.10
C PRO A 148 -6.93 -18.67 0.23
N CYS A 149 -6.14 -17.71 0.76
CA CYS A 149 -5.78 -16.47 0.09
C CYS A 149 -4.29 -16.45 -0.29
N SER A 150 -3.98 -15.72 -1.35
CA SER A 150 -2.62 -15.42 -1.79
C SER A 150 -2.33 -13.94 -1.70
N PHE A 151 -1.21 -13.57 -1.08
CA PHE A 151 -0.82 -12.20 -0.89
C PHE A 151 0.59 -11.93 -1.43
N ILE A 152 0.75 -10.82 -2.12
CA ILE A 152 2.05 -10.33 -2.60
C ILE A 152 2.16 -8.86 -2.22
N SER A 153 3.14 -8.51 -1.37
CA SER A 153 3.35 -7.15 -0.89
C SER A 153 4.54 -6.45 -1.56
N PRO A 154 4.52 -5.12 -1.67
CA PRO A 154 5.58 -4.32 -2.26
C PRO A 154 6.67 -3.97 -1.23
N PHE A 155 7.68 -3.21 -1.70
CA PHE A 155 8.84 -2.85 -0.89
C PHE A 155 8.69 -1.52 -0.09
N ASN A 156 7.79 -0.63 -0.50
CA ASN A 156 7.77 0.76 -0.01
C ASN A 156 7.11 0.95 1.36
N PHE A 157 6.11 0.15 1.69
CA PHE A 157 5.50 0.05 3.02
C PHE A 157 5.41 -1.43 3.40
N PRO A 158 6.56 -2.09 3.65
CA PRO A 158 6.61 -3.56 3.76
C PRO A 158 5.85 -4.10 4.96
N LEU A 159 5.74 -3.35 6.05
CA LEU A 159 4.92 -3.68 7.21
C LEU A 159 3.44 -3.44 6.95
N ASN A 160 3.08 -2.21 6.62
CA ASN A 160 1.67 -1.82 6.59
C ASN A 160 0.91 -2.43 5.42
N LEU A 161 1.53 -2.56 4.24
CA LEU A 161 0.88 -3.21 3.10
C LEU A 161 0.82 -4.74 3.23
N ALA A 162 1.67 -5.35 4.05
CA ALA A 162 1.48 -6.73 4.50
C ALA A 162 0.30 -6.81 5.49
N ALA A 163 0.24 -5.89 6.46
CA ALA A 163 -0.84 -5.84 7.45
C ALA A 163 -2.23 -5.70 6.82
N HIS A 164 -2.37 -4.85 5.78
CA HIS A 164 -3.64 -4.66 5.05
C HIS A 164 -4.17 -5.92 4.34
N LYS A 165 -3.32 -6.93 4.18
CA LYS A 165 -3.70 -8.24 3.63
C LYS A 165 -3.90 -9.27 4.74
N ILE A 166 -2.97 -9.33 5.69
CA ILE A 166 -2.94 -10.32 6.77
C ILE A 166 -4.06 -10.09 7.78
N ALA A 167 -4.19 -8.87 8.32
CA ALA A 167 -5.12 -8.58 9.39
C ALA A 167 -6.60 -8.80 8.99
N PRO A 168 -7.08 -8.34 7.80
CA PRO A 168 -8.42 -8.66 7.33
C PRO A 168 -8.66 -10.16 7.12
N ALA A 169 -7.67 -10.90 6.59
CA ALA A 169 -7.78 -12.34 6.39
C ALA A 169 -8.01 -13.08 7.71
N LEU A 170 -7.21 -12.76 8.74
CA LEU A 170 -7.38 -13.31 10.08
C LEU A 170 -8.73 -12.92 10.69
N ALA A 171 -9.14 -11.65 10.52
CA ALA A 171 -10.43 -11.16 11.04
C ALA A 171 -11.64 -11.94 10.51
N VAL A 172 -11.58 -12.40 9.25
CA VAL A 172 -12.66 -13.18 8.66
C VAL A 172 -12.47 -14.70 8.72
N GLY A 173 -11.28 -15.18 9.15
CA GLY A 173 -10.97 -16.61 9.23
C GLY A 173 -10.50 -17.23 7.90
N CYS A 174 -9.77 -16.46 7.07
CA CYS A 174 -9.12 -16.96 5.87
C CYS A 174 -7.66 -17.31 6.15
N PRO A 175 -7.21 -18.55 5.88
CA PRO A 175 -5.79 -18.88 5.87
C PRO A 175 -5.10 -18.29 4.63
N PHE A 176 -3.78 -18.09 4.69
CA PHE A 176 -3.08 -17.45 3.58
C PHE A 176 -1.63 -17.92 3.37
N VAL A 177 -1.17 -17.74 2.15
CA VAL A 177 0.25 -17.73 1.79
C VAL A 177 0.63 -16.31 1.37
N MET A 178 1.80 -15.84 1.81
CA MET A 178 2.28 -14.50 1.52
C MET A 178 3.70 -14.50 0.96
N LYS A 179 3.89 -13.79 -0.15
CA LYS A 179 5.18 -13.45 -0.72
C LYS A 179 5.50 -11.99 -0.43
N PRO A 180 6.40 -11.69 0.52
CA PRO A 180 6.92 -10.34 0.68
C PRO A 180 7.83 -9.95 -0.48
N ALA A 181 8.05 -8.65 -0.66
CA ALA A 181 9.05 -8.17 -1.61
C ALA A 181 10.45 -8.67 -1.19
N SER A 182 11.22 -9.19 -2.15
CA SER A 182 12.56 -9.73 -1.87
C SER A 182 13.55 -8.66 -1.37
N ARG A 183 13.29 -7.37 -1.68
CA ARG A 183 14.13 -6.26 -1.22
C ARG A 183 13.87 -5.86 0.23
N THR A 184 12.67 -6.19 0.76
CA THR A 184 12.21 -5.79 2.10
C THR A 184 11.34 -6.89 2.72
N PRO A 185 11.92 -8.05 3.05
CA PRO A 185 11.17 -9.19 3.57
C PRO A 185 10.97 -9.15 5.08
N LEU A 186 11.78 -8.37 5.83
CA LEU A 186 11.87 -8.43 7.29
C LEU A 186 10.55 -8.06 7.97
N GLY A 187 9.89 -7.01 7.48
CA GLY A 187 8.62 -6.57 8.05
C GLY A 187 7.58 -7.69 8.08
N ALA A 188 7.36 -8.38 6.96
CA ALA A 188 6.41 -9.49 6.90
C ALA A 188 6.86 -10.70 7.73
N ILE A 189 8.16 -10.99 7.78
CA ILE A 189 8.73 -12.09 8.59
C ILE A 189 8.52 -11.82 10.08
N ILE A 190 8.72 -10.59 10.56
CA ILE A 190 8.47 -10.22 11.96
C ILE A 190 6.98 -10.33 12.30
N ILE A 191 6.07 -9.97 11.37
CA ILE A 191 4.64 -10.27 11.54
C ILE A 191 4.43 -11.78 11.69
N GLY A 192 5.07 -12.62 10.87
CA GLY A 192 5.00 -14.07 10.98
C GLY A 192 5.54 -14.62 12.30
N GLU A 193 6.61 -14.02 12.83
CA GLU A 193 7.14 -14.34 14.15
C GLU A 193 6.10 -14.12 15.26
N VAL A 194 5.42 -12.98 15.24
CA VAL A 194 4.37 -12.66 16.21
C VAL A 194 3.14 -13.58 16.04
N LEU A 195 2.74 -13.88 14.80
CA LEU A 195 1.64 -14.81 14.54
C LEU A 195 1.94 -16.23 15.02
N ALA A 196 3.20 -16.67 14.96
CA ALA A 196 3.61 -17.99 15.45
C ALA A 196 3.54 -18.11 16.98
N GLU A 197 3.41 -17.02 17.72
CA GLU A 197 3.18 -17.00 19.18
C GLU A 197 1.70 -17.30 19.55
N THR A 198 0.79 -17.36 18.57
CA THR A 198 -0.66 -17.45 18.78
C THR A 198 -1.20 -18.87 18.59
N ASP A 199 -2.42 -19.11 19.08
CA ASP A 199 -3.14 -20.39 18.94
C ASP A 199 -3.86 -20.54 17.58
N LEU A 200 -3.33 -19.93 16.52
CA LEU A 200 -3.87 -20.12 15.16
C LEU A 200 -3.78 -21.59 14.74
N PRO A 201 -4.82 -22.14 14.06
CA PRO A 201 -4.77 -23.49 13.52
C PRO A 201 -3.53 -23.70 12.66
N LYS A 202 -2.91 -24.88 12.74
CA LYS A 202 -1.74 -25.22 11.92
C LYS A 202 -2.04 -25.02 10.43
N GLY A 203 -1.16 -24.32 9.71
CA GLY A 203 -1.35 -23.98 8.31
C GLY A 203 -2.16 -22.70 8.07
N ALA A 204 -2.55 -22.00 9.14
CA ALA A 204 -3.28 -20.73 9.02
C ALA A 204 -2.52 -19.68 8.19
N PHE A 205 -1.19 -19.69 8.26
CA PHE A 205 -0.36 -18.80 7.47
C PHE A 205 0.96 -19.43 7.05
N SER A 206 1.48 -18.96 5.91
CA SER A 206 2.86 -19.13 5.49
C SER A 206 3.39 -17.82 4.92
N ILE A 207 4.58 -17.38 5.36
CA ILE A 207 5.27 -16.19 4.85
C ILE A 207 6.56 -16.67 4.19
N LEU A 208 6.59 -16.60 2.87
CA LEU A 208 7.53 -17.30 2.02
C LEU A 208 8.26 -16.29 1.12
N PRO A 209 9.38 -15.69 1.57
CA PRO A 209 10.24 -14.94 0.69
C PRO A 209 10.68 -15.82 -0.48
N ALA A 210 10.47 -15.36 -1.71
CA ALA A 210 10.78 -16.13 -2.91
C ALA A 210 11.28 -15.23 -4.03
N THR A 211 12.14 -15.77 -4.88
CA THR A 211 12.51 -15.16 -6.17
C THR A 211 11.36 -15.33 -7.18
N ARG A 212 11.58 -14.90 -8.43
CA ARG A 212 10.58 -15.12 -9.49
C ARG A 212 10.35 -16.60 -9.78
N ASP A 213 11.40 -17.42 -9.65
CA ASP A 213 11.32 -18.86 -9.88
C ASP A 213 10.46 -19.52 -8.80
N GLY A 214 9.35 -20.12 -9.23
CA GLY A 214 8.35 -20.73 -8.34
C GLY A 214 7.29 -19.76 -7.80
N ALA A 215 7.48 -18.44 -7.93
CA ALA A 215 6.49 -17.44 -7.47
C ALA A 215 5.17 -17.48 -8.26
N ASP A 216 5.14 -18.09 -9.43
CA ASP A 216 3.92 -18.24 -10.23
C ASP A 216 2.81 -18.99 -9.50
N LEU A 217 3.13 -19.91 -8.59
CA LEU A 217 2.16 -20.64 -7.78
C LEU A 217 1.27 -19.71 -6.93
N PHE A 218 1.79 -18.58 -6.44
CA PHE A 218 0.97 -17.59 -5.72
C PHE A 218 -0.17 -17.04 -6.59
N THR A 219 0.01 -17.04 -7.91
CA THR A 219 -0.95 -16.52 -8.88
C THR A 219 -1.79 -17.61 -9.52
N THR A 220 -1.16 -18.71 -9.97
CA THR A 220 -1.80 -19.67 -10.86
C THR A 220 -2.46 -20.85 -10.15
N ASP A 221 -2.06 -21.16 -8.91
CA ASP A 221 -2.58 -22.33 -8.20
C ASP A 221 -4.09 -22.22 -7.90
N GLU A 222 -4.87 -23.15 -8.41
CA GLU A 222 -6.36 -23.14 -8.34
C GLU A 222 -6.92 -23.41 -6.92
N ARG A 223 -6.11 -23.91 -5.99
CA ARG A 223 -6.51 -24.11 -4.59
C ARG A 223 -6.76 -22.77 -3.88
N LEU A 224 -6.07 -21.71 -4.28
CA LEU A 224 -6.22 -20.36 -3.77
C LEU A 224 -7.49 -19.70 -4.34
N LYS A 225 -8.22 -18.95 -3.53
CA LYS A 225 -9.52 -18.36 -3.87
C LYS A 225 -9.47 -16.86 -4.13
N LEU A 226 -8.49 -16.18 -3.54
CA LEU A 226 -8.27 -14.76 -3.71
C LEU A 226 -6.77 -14.49 -3.91
N LEU A 227 -6.46 -13.56 -4.81
CA LEU A 227 -5.14 -12.96 -4.98
C LEU A 227 -5.23 -11.47 -4.63
N SER A 228 -4.47 -11.02 -3.63
CA SER A 228 -4.27 -9.59 -3.35
C SER A 228 -2.81 -9.23 -3.64
N PHE A 229 -2.64 -8.31 -4.59
CA PHE A 229 -1.34 -7.82 -5.04
C PHE A 229 -1.24 -6.32 -4.86
N THR A 230 -0.13 -5.86 -4.32
CA THR A 230 0.26 -4.44 -4.33
C THR A 230 1.62 -4.31 -4.99
N GLY A 231 1.72 -3.44 -6.00
CA GLY A 231 2.96 -3.22 -6.76
C GLY A 231 2.76 -2.47 -8.06
N SER A 232 3.63 -2.69 -9.07
CA SER A 232 3.56 -1.96 -10.33
C SER A 232 2.39 -2.39 -11.22
N PRO A 233 1.78 -1.46 -11.99
CA PRO A 233 0.63 -1.75 -12.86
C PRO A 233 0.88 -2.89 -13.85
N GLY A 234 2.02 -2.87 -14.56
CA GLY A 234 2.33 -3.90 -15.54
C GLY A 234 2.37 -5.31 -14.95
N VAL A 235 2.90 -5.46 -13.72
CA VAL A 235 2.90 -6.75 -13.03
C VAL A 235 1.49 -7.11 -12.55
N GLY A 236 0.77 -6.17 -11.94
CA GLY A 236 -0.57 -6.44 -11.40
C GLY A 236 -1.57 -6.91 -12.45
N TRP A 237 -1.61 -6.25 -13.60
CA TRP A 237 -2.52 -6.62 -14.69
C TRP A 237 -2.13 -7.95 -15.35
N ASP A 238 -0.82 -8.27 -15.44
CA ASP A 238 -0.36 -9.60 -15.87
C ASP A 238 -0.79 -10.69 -14.89
N LEU A 239 -0.60 -10.49 -13.58
CA LEU A 239 -1.05 -11.43 -12.56
C LEU A 239 -2.57 -11.65 -12.62
N LYS A 240 -3.36 -10.59 -12.79
CA LYS A 240 -4.81 -10.70 -12.98
C LYS A 240 -5.18 -11.57 -14.18
N ALA A 241 -4.51 -11.37 -15.31
CA ALA A 241 -4.78 -12.16 -16.52
C ALA A 241 -4.52 -13.66 -16.31
N ARG A 242 -3.58 -14.01 -15.42
CA ARG A 242 -3.18 -15.40 -15.12
C ARG A 242 -3.84 -16.00 -13.89
N ALA A 243 -4.59 -15.22 -13.10
CA ALA A 243 -5.18 -15.67 -11.83
C ALA A 243 -6.33 -16.67 -11.98
N GLY A 244 -6.82 -16.94 -13.18
CA GLY A 244 -7.91 -17.88 -13.42
C GLY A 244 -9.24 -17.44 -12.78
N LYS A 245 -9.83 -18.30 -11.95
CA LYS A 245 -11.12 -18.03 -11.28
C LYS A 245 -11.02 -17.31 -9.94
N LYS A 246 -9.82 -16.96 -9.50
CA LYS A 246 -9.63 -16.26 -8.21
C LYS A 246 -10.26 -14.88 -8.24
N LYS A 247 -10.80 -14.44 -7.11
CA LYS A 247 -11.06 -13.03 -6.87
C LYS A 247 -9.72 -12.30 -6.83
N VAL A 248 -9.62 -11.13 -7.46
CA VAL A 248 -8.37 -10.38 -7.58
C VAL A 248 -8.56 -8.98 -7.05
N VAL A 249 -7.69 -8.58 -6.13
CA VAL A 249 -7.57 -7.20 -5.61
C VAL A 249 -6.20 -6.68 -5.99
N LEU A 250 -6.17 -5.52 -6.63
CA LEU A 250 -4.95 -4.88 -7.13
C LEU A 250 -4.84 -3.47 -6.57
N GLU A 251 -3.75 -3.20 -5.87
CA GLU A 251 -3.34 -1.86 -5.45
C GLU A 251 -2.06 -1.51 -6.21
N LEU A 252 -2.19 -0.61 -7.17
CA LEU A 252 -1.13 -0.35 -8.15
C LEU A 252 -0.63 1.10 -8.05
N GLY A 253 0.15 1.52 -9.03
CA GLY A 253 0.78 2.83 -9.04
C GLY A 253 -0.16 4.00 -9.30
N GLY A 254 0.40 5.20 -9.18
CA GLY A 254 -0.30 6.45 -9.44
C GLY A 254 0.68 7.58 -9.77
N ASN A 255 0.19 8.63 -10.42
CA ASN A 255 0.88 9.91 -10.57
C ASN A 255 0.02 11.02 -9.94
N ALA A 256 -0.22 10.88 -8.66
CA ALA A 256 -1.21 11.64 -7.92
C ALA A 256 -1.02 13.16 -8.06
N ALA A 257 -2.14 13.87 -8.23
CA ALA A 257 -2.18 15.31 -8.34
C ALA A 257 -2.67 15.98 -7.06
N VAL A 258 -2.25 17.23 -6.85
CA VAL A 258 -2.87 18.16 -5.92
C VAL A 258 -3.27 19.43 -6.68
N ILE A 259 -4.54 19.83 -6.57
CA ILE A 259 -5.06 21.09 -7.09
C ILE A 259 -4.98 22.11 -5.97
N VAL A 260 -4.41 23.30 -6.27
CA VAL A 260 -4.31 24.40 -5.31
C VAL A 260 -5.04 25.60 -5.87
N ASP A 261 -6.21 25.91 -5.34
CA ASP A 261 -7.07 27.02 -5.79
C ASP A 261 -6.65 28.36 -5.16
N ALA A 262 -7.14 29.45 -5.72
CA ALA A 262 -6.78 30.82 -5.38
C ALA A 262 -7.09 31.21 -3.92
N ASP A 263 -8.06 30.55 -3.27
CA ASP A 263 -8.52 30.83 -1.90
C ASP A 263 -7.78 30.02 -0.81
N THR A 264 -6.70 29.34 -1.20
CA THR A 264 -5.92 28.44 -0.33
C THR A 264 -5.07 29.22 0.67
N ASP A 265 -4.91 28.64 1.87
CA ASP A 265 -3.87 29.04 2.82
C ASP A 265 -2.50 28.50 2.31
N LEU A 266 -1.64 29.43 1.88
CA LEU A 266 -0.40 29.06 1.23
C LEU A 266 0.62 28.46 2.20
N ASP A 267 0.63 28.85 3.48
CA ASP A 267 1.56 28.33 4.46
C ASP A 267 1.23 26.86 4.77
N ASP A 268 -0.06 26.53 4.98
CA ASP A 268 -0.52 25.15 5.16
C ASP A 268 -0.27 24.33 3.89
N ALA A 269 -0.63 24.83 2.72
CA ALA A 269 -0.42 24.12 1.46
C ALA A 269 1.06 23.80 1.20
N VAL A 270 2.00 24.70 1.50
CA VAL A 270 3.44 24.44 1.35
C VAL A 270 3.89 23.30 2.23
N GLU A 271 3.56 23.32 3.52
CA GLU A 271 3.94 22.25 4.45
C GLU A 271 3.38 20.89 4.01
N ARG A 272 2.10 20.85 3.64
CA ARG A 272 1.43 19.62 3.23
C ARG A 272 1.94 19.09 1.89
N ILE A 273 2.14 19.94 0.89
CA ILE A 273 2.64 19.55 -0.44
C ILE A 273 4.08 19.04 -0.35
N ILE A 274 4.95 19.72 0.37
CA ILE A 274 6.35 19.29 0.57
C ILE A 274 6.40 17.95 1.29
N PHE A 275 5.60 17.78 2.34
CA PHE A 275 5.47 16.48 2.99
C PHE A 275 4.98 15.43 1.98
N GLY A 276 3.86 15.68 1.29
CA GLY A 276 3.25 14.71 0.38
C GLY A 276 4.10 14.33 -0.82
N ALA A 277 4.98 15.24 -1.30
CA ALA A 277 5.86 14.97 -2.43
C ALA A 277 7.15 14.20 -2.05
N PHE A 278 7.65 14.43 -0.84
CA PHE A 278 9.03 14.00 -0.52
C PHE A 278 9.15 13.04 0.68
N TYR A 279 8.08 12.84 1.49
CA TYR A 279 8.12 11.84 2.57
C TYR A 279 8.48 10.47 1.99
N GLN A 280 9.20 9.68 2.77
CA GLN A 280 9.68 8.38 2.32
C GLN A 280 10.42 8.44 0.96
N SER A 281 11.14 9.54 0.71
CA SER A 281 11.87 9.76 -0.55
C SER A 281 10.96 9.67 -1.79
N GLY A 282 9.68 10.08 -1.67
CA GLY A 282 8.69 10.07 -2.75
C GLY A 282 8.25 8.68 -3.21
N GLN A 283 8.65 7.60 -2.53
CA GLN A 283 8.33 6.22 -2.93
C GLN A 283 6.95 5.78 -2.40
N SER A 284 5.93 6.53 -2.75
CA SER A 284 4.54 6.29 -2.37
C SER A 284 3.61 6.37 -3.59
N CYS A 285 2.68 5.42 -3.70
CA CYS A 285 1.67 5.39 -4.78
C CYS A 285 0.73 6.60 -4.75
N ILE A 286 0.60 7.28 -3.60
CA ILE A 286 -0.16 8.52 -3.40
C ILE A 286 0.75 9.73 -3.11
N GLY A 287 2.05 9.62 -3.42
CA GLY A 287 2.97 10.77 -3.36
C GLY A 287 2.55 11.88 -4.33
N VAL A 288 2.66 13.14 -3.91
CA VAL A 288 2.36 14.29 -4.78
C VAL A 288 3.39 14.34 -5.91
N GLN A 289 2.96 14.01 -7.11
CA GLN A 289 3.80 14.12 -8.31
C GLN A 289 3.44 15.33 -9.16
N ARG A 290 2.15 15.69 -9.27
CA ARG A 290 1.66 16.81 -10.07
C ARG A 290 1.02 17.87 -9.17
N ILE A 291 1.55 19.08 -9.20
CA ILE A 291 1.07 20.23 -8.41
C ILE A 291 0.42 21.21 -9.40
N ILE A 292 -0.90 21.28 -9.41
CA ILE A 292 -1.71 22.06 -10.36
C ILE A 292 -2.20 23.31 -9.65
N ILE A 293 -1.64 24.48 -9.95
CA ILE A 293 -1.76 25.70 -9.16
C ILE A 293 -2.56 26.74 -9.92
N HIS A 294 -3.51 27.41 -9.26
CA HIS A 294 -4.23 28.54 -9.85
C HIS A 294 -3.29 29.68 -10.24
N ALA A 295 -3.46 30.22 -11.45
CA ALA A 295 -2.53 31.18 -12.05
C ALA A 295 -2.27 32.42 -11.19
N SER A 296 -3.26 32.90 -10.41
CA SER A 296 -3.12 34.09 -9.56
C SER A 296 -2.18 33.94 -8.37
N ILE A 297 -1.93 32.69 -7.92
CA ILE A 297 -1.07 32.40 -6.77
C ILE A 297 0.19 31.60 -7.17
N TYR A 298 0.32 31.29 -8.46
CA TYR A 298 1.34 30.35 -8.95
C TYR A 298 2.76 30.79 -8.58
N ASP A 299 3.16 32.00 -8.90
CA ASP A 299 4.54 32.43 -8.71
C ASP A 299 4.89 32.50 -7.23
N GLU A 300 3.97 32.97 -6.38
CA GLU A 300 4.16 33.01 -4.93
C GLU A 300 4.28 31.60 -4.34
N LEU A 301 3.35 30.68 -4.67
CA LEU A 301 3.37 29.32 -4.14
C LEU A 301 4.59 28.52 -4.66
N ARG A 302 4.94 28.65 -5.95
CA ARG A 302 6.14 28.05 -6.52
C ARG A 302 7.39 28.44 -5.75
N ASP A 303 7.58 29.75 -5.51
CA ASP A 303 8.78 30.26 -4.83
C ASP A 303 8.86 29.78 -3.38
N ARG A 304 7.72 29.72 -2.67
CA ARG A 304 7.63 29.15 -1.32
C ARG A 304 7.93 27.66 -1.30
N LEU A 305 7.39 26.87 -2.23
CA LEU A 305 7.68 25.43 -2.36
C LEU A 305 9.15 25.17 -2.63
N VAL A 306 9.77 25.95 -3.53
CA VAL A 306 11.21 25.86 -3.82
C VAL A 306 12.05 26.21 -2.59
N ALA A 307 11.71 27.28 -1.89
CA ALA A 307 12.41 27.68 -0.67
C ALA A 307 12.34 26.56 0.39
N LYS A 308 11.15 25.99 0.61
CA LYS A 308 10.95 24.91 1.58
C LYS A 308 11.65 23.62 1.16
N ALA A 309 11.55 23.20 -0.10
CA ALA A 309 12.22 22.00 -0.61
C ALA A 309 13.74 22.03 -0.40
N LYS A 310 14.36 23.19 -0.55
CA LYS A 310 15.80 23.40 -0.32
C LYS A 310 16.23 23.24 1.16
N THR A 311 15.29 23.29 2.10
CA THR A 311 15.58 23.06 3.53
C THR A 311 15.54 21.60 3.95
N LEU A 312 15.09 20.71 3.07
CA LEU A 312 14.98 19.28 3.39
C LEU A 312 16.37 18.66 3.51
N ILE A 313 16.60 17.97 4.60
CA ILE A 313 17.86 17.27 4.85
C ILE A 313 17.79 15.90 4.18
N ALA A 314 18.70 15.65 3.24
CA ALA A 314 18.91 14.34 2.63
C ALA A 314 20.14 13.67 3.23
N GLY A 315 20.06 12.37 3.56
CA GLY A 315 21.18 11.67 4.17
C GLY A 315 20.86 10.32 4.78
N ASP A 316 21.58 10.00 5.84
CA ASP A 316 21.43 8.75 6.60
C ASP A 316 20.02 8.66 7.18
N PRO A 317 19.23 7.63 6.82
CA PRO A 317 17.86 7.47 7.30
C PRO A 317 17.75 7.23 8.81
N HIS A 318 18.85 6.87 9.49
CA HIS A 318 18.87 6.73 10.96
C HIS A 318 18.90 8.07 11.70
N ASN A 319 19.29 9.15 11.02
CA ASN A 319 19.32 10.47 11.63
C ASN A 319 17.89 11.02 11.72
N GLU A 320 17.50 11.49 12.91
CA GLU A 320 16.16 12.05 13.19
C GLU A 320 15.81 13.26 12.30
N ASP A 321 16.80 14.01 11.86
CA ASP A 321 16.64 15.19 11.01
C ASP A 321 16.52 14.84 9.52
N THR A 322 16.85 13.60 9.11
CA THR A 322 16.75 13.19 7.71
C THR A 322 15.31 13.12 7.26
N PHE A 323 15.00 13.85 6.19
CA PHE A 323 13.70 13.84 5.53
C PHE A 323 13.72 12.99 4.25
N VAL A 324 14.81 13.06 3.47
CA VAL A 324 14.97 12.28 2.24
C VAL A 324 16.09 11.27 2.44
N GLY A 325 15.74 9.99 2.51
CA GLY A 325 16.67 8.87 2.52
C GLY A 325 16.98 8.37 1.10
N PRO A 326 17.70 7.24 0.97
CA PRO A 326 17.96 6.62 -0.33
C PRO A 326 16.66 6.08 -0.96
N MET A 327 16.64 6.07 -2.28
CA MET A 327 15.70 5.23 -3.02
C MET A 327 16.04 3.75 -2.82
N ILE A 328 15.11 2.87 -3.14
CA ILE A 328 15.24 1.41 -2.88
C ILE A 328 16.51 0.81 -3.50
N ASP A 329 16.98 1.33 -4.62
CA ASP A 329 18.26 0.97 -5.23
C ASP A 329 18.77 2.04 -6.24
N VAL A 330 20.02 1.86 -6.65
CA VAL A 330 20.69 2.71 -7.64
C VAL A 330 20.00 2.69 -9.00
N LYS A 331 19.39 1.56 -9.39
CA LYS A 331 18.72 1.42 -10.68
C LYS A 331 17.50 2.35 -10.77
N GLU A 332 16.68 2.38 -9.73
CA GLU A 332 15.50 3.24 -9.68
C GLU A 332 15.87 4.72 -9.58
N ALA A 333 16.91 5.05 -8.81
CA ALA A 333 17.44 6.42 -8.77
C ALA A 333 17.98 6.88 -10.14
N SER A 334 18.69 6.00 -10.85
CA SER A 334 19.20 6.28 -12.21
C SER A 334 18.08 6.42 -13.24
N ARG A 335 17.02 5.60 -13.13
CA ARG A 335 15.83 5.72 -13.99
C ARG A 335 15.21 7.11 -13.84
N LEU A 336 15.00 7.55 -12.61
CA LEU A 336 14.36 8.83 -12.35
C LEU A 336 15.26 10.02 -12.74
N ASP A 337 16.57 9.94 -12.49
CA ASP A 337 17.53 10.92 -12.98
C ASP A 337 17.47 11.03 -14.52
N SER A 338 17.41 9.91 -15.24
CA SER A 338 17.29 9.94 -16.71
C SER A 338 16.00 10.65 -17.18
N TRP A 339 14.91 10.53 -16.45
CA TRP A 339 13.66 11.25 -16.75
C TRP A 339 13.76 12.74 -16.49
N ILE A 340 14.46 13.15 -15.41
CA ILE A 340 14.74 14.56 -15.12
C ILE A 340 15.58 15.18 -16.24
N GLN A 341 16.65 14.49 -16.68
CA GLN A 341 17.51 14.99 -17.77
C GLN A 341 16.77 15.06 -19.10
N ALA A 342 15.91 14.08 -19.40
CA ALA A 342 15.08 14.09 -20.60
C ALA A 342 14.09 15.28 -20.60
N ALA A 343 13.43 15.54 -19.51
CA ALA A 343 12.52 16.68 -19.38
C ALA A 343 13.26 18.02 -19.53
N LYS A 344 14.46 18.16 -18.95
CA LYS A 344 15.32 19.35 -19.14
C LYS A 344 15.72 19.55 -20.61
N ALA A 345 16.10 18.46 -21.29
CA ALA A 345 16.47 18.51 -22.70
C ALA A 345 15.29 18.92 -23.61
N ASP A 346 14.07 18.64 -23.17
CA ASP A 346 12.81 19.03 -23.86
C ASP A 346 12.30 20.43 -23.44
N GLY A 347 13.07 21.17 -22.67
CA GLY A 347 12.79 22.58 -22.32
C GLY A 347 12.13 22.80 -20.95
N ALA A 348 11.94 21.77 -20.12
CA ALA A 348 11.48 21.94 -18.77
C ALA A 348 12.52 22.64 -17.87
N THR A 349 12.04 23.44 -16.93
CA THR A 349 12.88 24.17 -15.98
C THR A 349 13.05 23.38 -14.69
N LEU A 350 14.30 23.13 -14.29
CA LEU A 350 14.63 22.61 -12.97
C LEU A 350 14.62 23.78 -11.97
N LEU A 351 13.70 23.73 -10.99
CA LEU A 351 13.55 24.79 -9.98
C LEU A 351 14.48 24.57 -8.77
N CYS A 352 14.62 23.31 -8.34
CA CYS A 352 15.57 22.90 -7.29
C CYS A 352 15.87 21.41 -7.34
N GLY A 353 16.91 20.96 -6.66
CA GLY A 353 17.31 19.55 -6.59
C GLY A 353 17.93 19.02 -7.88
N GLY A 354 17.63 17.76 -8.21
CA GLY A 354 18.06 17.10 -9.44
C GLY A 354 19.45 16.48 -9.38
N LYS A 355 20.16 16.56 -8.25
CA LYS A 355 21.44 15.89 -8.09
C LYS A 355 21.26 14.48 -7.55
N ARG A 356 21.94 13.53 -8.17
CA ARG A 356 21.94 12.12 -7.76
C ARG A 356 23.35 11.67 -7.36
N GLU A 357 23.44 10.92 -6.27
CA GLU A 357 24.65 10.20 -5.87
C GLU A 357 24.27 8.78 -5.40
N GLY A 358 24.67 7.76 -6.16
CA GLY A 358 24.25 6.39 -5.89
C GLY A 358 22.74 6.24 -5.92
N ALA A 359 22.15 5.78 -4.82
CA ALA A 359 20.71 5.66 -4.61
C ALA A 359 20.05 6.94 -4.05
N MET A 360 20.85 7.94 -3.65
CA MET A 360 20.35 9.22 -3.17
C MET A 360 19.96 10.12 -4.35
N LEU A 361 18.76 10.70 -4.29
CA LEU A 361 18.28 11.73 -5.22
C LEU A 361 17.69 12.88 -4.40
N GLU A 362 18.10 14.10 -4.70
CA GLU A 362 17.59 15.28 -3.99
C GLU A 362 16.10 15.51 -4.25
N ALA A 363 15.40 16.11 -3.28
CA ALA A 363 14.04 16.61 -3.47
C ALA A 363 14.01 17.60 -4.64
N THR A 364 13.27 17.23 -5.69
CA THR A 364 13.36 17.88 -7.00
C THR A 364 12.00 18.47 -7.39
N LEU A 365 12.00 19.76 -7.74
CA LEU A 365 10.83 20.44 -8.32
C LEU A 365 11.15 20.92 -9.73
N MET A 366 10.22 20.71 -10.65
CA MET A 366 10.34 21.14 -12.05
C MET A 366 9.05 21.82 -12.52
N GLU A 367 9.16 22.71 -13.51
CA GLU A 367 8.01 23.29 -14.22
C GLU A 367 8.19 23.19 -15.73
N GLY A 368 7.07 23.32 -16.48
CA GLY A 368 7.10 23.25 -17.93
C GLY A 368 7.38 21.85 -18.50
N VAL A 369 7.15 20.79 -17.73
CA VAL A 369 7.31 19.40 -18.19
C VAL A 369 6.19 19.06 -19.19
N GLY A 370 6.57 18.66 -20.40
CA GLY A 370 5.62 18.30 -21.45
C GLY A 370 4.79 17.06 -21.11
N ARG A 371 3.52 17.02 -21.52
CA ARG A 371 2.58 15.91 -21.21
C ARG A 371 3.04 14.54 -21.73
N SER A 372 3.83 14.50 -22.80
CA SER A 372 4.41 13.27 -23.35
C SER A 372 5.66 12.76 -22.60
N GLN A 373 6.22 13.59 -21.72
CA GLN A 373 7.39 13.20 -20.94
C GLN A 373 7.02 12.20 -19.84
N ALA A 374 7.92 11.25 -19.59
CA ALA A 374 7.71 10.20 -18.58
C ALA A 374 7.45 10.78 -17.19
N LEU A 375 8.10 11.89 -16.81
CA LEU A 375 7.84 12.60 -15.55
C LEU A 375 6.42 13.13 -15.40
N TYR A 376 5.70 13.35 -16.50
CA TYR A 376 4.29 13.76 -16.47
C TYR A 376 3.35 12.56 -16.58
N ALA A 377 3.62 11.64 -17.54
CA ALA A 377 2.68 10.59 -17.94
C ALA A 377 2.79 9.31 -17.12
N GLU A 378 3.98 9.03 -16.55
CA GLU A 378 4.28 7.81 -15.80
C GLU A 378 4.38 8.07 -14.30
N GLU A 379 4.42 7.01 -13.50
CA GLU A 379 4.68 7.08 -12.06
C GLU A 379 6.17 7.30 -11.79
N ALA A 380 6.53 8.43 -11.21
CA ALA A 380 7.93 8.75 -10.87
C ALA A 380 8.48 7.85 -9.76
N PHE A 381 7.68 7.60 -8.72
CA PHE A 381 8.01 6.79 -7.56
C PHE A 381 9.35 7.15 -6.91
N GLY A 382 9.53 8.43 -6.69
CA GLY A 382 10.75 9.01 -6.10
C GLY A 382 10.58 10.50 -5.83
N PRO A 383 11.58 11.18 -5.28
CA PRO A 383 11.46 12.54 -4.73
C PRO A 383 11.45 13.62 -5.83
N VAL A 384 10.49 13.54 -6.75
CA VAL A 384 10.31 14.51 -7.84
C VAL A 384 8.86 14.90 -7.99
N ALA A 385 8.58 16.20 -8.06
CA ALA A 385 7.26 16.72 -8.38
C ALA A 385 7.34 17.81 -9.45
N ILE A 386 6.26 17.95 -10.22
CA ILE A 386 6.14 18.91 -11.33
C ILE A 386 5.02 19.89 -11.08
N LEU A 387 5.20 21.15 -11.52
CA LEU A 387 4.24 22.22 -11.35
C LEU A 387 3.61 22.59 -12.68
N SER A 388 2.28 22.81 -12.68
CA SER A 388 1.51 23.35 -13.80
C SER A 388 0.55 24.45 -13.33
N LYS A 389 -0.02 25.22 -14.29
CA LYS A 389 -0.93 26.34 -14.01
C LYS A 389 -2.31 26.02 -14.56
N PHE A 390 -3.35 26.45 -13.83
CA PHE A 390 -4.71 26.52 -14.36
C PHE A 390 -5.36 27.89 -14.11
N THR A 391 -6.41 28.20 -14.86
CA THR A 391 -7.21 29.44 -14.67
C THR A 391 -8.66 29.10 -14.29
N ASN A 392 -9.25 28.10 -14.95
CA ASN A 392 -10.62 27.65 -14.64
C ASN A 392 -10.52 26.34 -13.87
N PHE A 393 -11.29 26.18 -12.82
CA PHE A 393 -11.23 24.97 -11.96
C PHE A 393 -11.54 23.68 -12.72
N SER A 394 -12.50 23.73 -13.68
CA SER A 394 -12.81 22.61 -14.57
C SER A 394 -11.63 22.14 -15.43
N ASP A 395 -10.73 23.07 -15.82
CA ASP A 395 -9.51 22.72 -16.57
C ASP A 395 -8.53 21.94 -15.67
N ALA A 396 -8.45 22.29 -14.37
CA ALA A 396 -7.65 21.55 -13.39
C ALA A 396 -8.18 20.12 -13.18
N LEU A 397 -9.52 19.96 -13.10
CA LEU A 397 -10.14 18.64 -13.00
C LEU A 397 -9.86 17.79 -14.26
N ALA A 398 -9.97 18.41 -15.44
CA ALA A 398 -9.66 17.75 -16.72
C ALA A 398 -8.19 17.34 -16.79
N GLU A 399 -7.25 18.18 -16.32
CA GLU A 399 -5.81 17.85 -16.26
C GLU A 399 -5.52 16.68 -15.32
N VAL A 400 -6.19 16.59 -14.17
CA VAL A 400 -6.07 15.44 -13.27
C VAL A 400 -6.55 14.17 -13.96
N ASN A 401 -7.71 14.24 -14.63
CA ASN A 401 -8.34 13.10 -15.30
C ASN A 401 -7.60 12.66 -16.56
N ASP A 402 -6.80 13.52 -17.18
CA ASP A 402 -5.93 13.20 -18.33
C ASP A 402 -4.69 12.39 -17.87
N SER A 403 -4.98 11.23 -17.30
CA SER A 403 -4.01 10.27 -16.82
C SER A 403 -4.56 8.85 -16.95
N LYS A 404 -3.70 7.90 -17.25
CA LYS A 404 -4.04 6.47 -17.18
C LYS A 404 -4.22 5.98 -15.73
N PHE A 405 -3.77 6.74 -14.75
CA PHE A 405 -3.90 6.48 -13.33
C PHE A 405 -5.11 7.18 -12.72
N GLY A 406 -5.61 6.63 -11.61
CA GLY A 406 -6.71 7.20 -10.87
C GLY A 406 -6.75 6.68 -9.44
N LEU A 407 -5.68 6.95 -8.64
CA LEU A 407 -5.63 6.45 -7.26
C LEU A 407 -6.24 7.45 -6.28
N GLN A 408 -5.61 8.61 -6.09
CA GLN A 408 -6.07 9.63 -5.15
C GLN A 408 -5.63 11.02 -5.59
N THR A 409 -6.44 12.05 -5.28
CA THR A 409 -6.15 13.46 -5.61
C THR A 409 -6.42 14.34 -4.39
N GLY A 410 -5.54 15.32 -4.13
CA GLY A 410 -5.74 16.37 -3.15
C GLY A 410 -6.32 17.62 -3.78
N VAL A 411 -7.14 18.36 -3.03
CA VAL A 411 -7.74 19.63 -3.51
C VAL A 411 -7.76 20.63 -2.36
N PHE A 412 -6.98 21.69 -2.50
CA PHE A 412 -7.02 22.84 -1.61
C PHE A 412 -7.99 23.88 -2.19
N THR A 413 -9.13 24.04 -1.57
CA THR A 413 -10.13 25.11 -1.82
C THR A 413 -11.03 25.27 -0.60
N ARG A 414 -11.58 26.45 -0.40
CA ARG A 414 -12.60 26.76 0.62
C ARG A 414 -13.99 26.89 0.02
N ASP A 415 -14.12 26.77 -1.30
CA ASP A 415 -15.39 26.84 -2.02
C ASP A 415 -16.11 25.49 -1.98
N LEU A 416 -17.25 25.43 -1.29
CA LEU A 416 -18.06 24.22 -1.18
C LEU A 416 -18.48 23.64 -2.54
N TYR A 417 -18.81 24.49 -3.51
CA TYR A 417 -19.25 24.00 -4.82
C TYR A 417 -18.11 23.38 -5.61
N LYS A 418 -16.90 23.96 -5.54
CA LYS A 418 -15.71 23.35 -6.12
C LYS A 418 -15.32 22.02 -5.44
N MET A 419 -15.51 21.91 -4.12
CA MET A 419 -15.33 20.62 -3.40
C MET A 419 -16.26 19.54 -3.95
N LEU A 420 -17.56 19.87 -4.14
CA LEU A 420 -18.55 18.94 -4.69
C LEU A 420 -18.26 18.62 -6.15
N GLU A 421 -17.92 19.63 -6.97
CA GLU A 421 -17.52 19.44 -8.37
C GLU A 421 -16.29 18.51 -8.49
N ALA A 422 -15.29 18.69 -7.63
CA ALA A 422 -14.12 17.80 -7.59
C ALA A 422 -14.51 16.36 -7.23
N TRP A 423 -15.37 16.19 -6.25
CA TRP A 423 -15.82 14.85 -5.83
C TRP A 423 -16.65 14.15 -6.91
N ASP A 424 -17.49 14.87 -7.62
CA ASP A 424 -18.37 14.32 -8.65
C ASP A 424 -17.64 14.02 -9.97
N HIS A 425 -16.58 14.78 -10.30
CA HIS A 425 -15.97 14.73 -11.64
C HIS A 425 -14.55 14.18 -11.69
N LEU A 426 -13.85 14.01 -10.56
CA LEU A 426 -12.52 13.39 -10.55
C LEU A 426 -12.63 11.87 -10.69
N ASP A 427 -11.99 11.34 -11.73
CA ASP A 427 -11.95 9.90 -12.03
C ASP A 427 -10.81 9.22 -11.26
N VAL A 428 -10.94 9.22 -9.94
CA VAL A 428 -9.99 8.66 -8.97
C VAL A 428 -10.71 7.85 -7.88
N GLY A 429 -9.95 7.01 -7.16
CA GLY A 429 -10.50 6.24 -6.05
C GLY A 429 -10.76 7.06 -4.78
N GLY A 430 -10.04 8.17 -4.59
CA GLY A 430 -10.21 9.05 -3.43
C GLY A 430 -9.96 10.51 -3.75
N VAL A 431 -10.78 11.40 -3.18
CA VAL A 431 -10.61 12.87 -3.23
C VAL A 431 -10.42 13.38 -1.81
N VAL A 432 -9.30 14.07 -1.56
CA VAL A 432 -8.94 14.62 -0.25
C VAL A 432 -9.07 16.13 -0.30
N ILE A 433 -10.01 16.69 0.43
CA ILE A 433 -10.25 18.15 0.46
C ILE A 433 -9.45 18.77 1.61
N GLY A 434 -8.76 19.85 1.33
CA GLY A 434 -7.93 20.58 2.30
C GLY A 434 -6.63 19.90 2.66
N ASP A 435 -6.23 18.85 1.91
CA ASP A 435 -4.95 18.15 2.11
C ASP A 435 -4.43 17.54 0.79
N VAL A 436 -3.28 16.92 0.86
CA VAL A 436 -2.60 16.24 -0.25
C VAL A 436 -3.13 14.81 -0.46
N PRO A 437 -2.94 14.22 -1.66
CA PRO A 437 -3.34 12.84 -1.93
C PRO A 437 -2.63 11.81 -1.04
N SER A 438 -1.54 12.19 -0.38
CA SER A 438 -0.77 11.30 0.50
C SER A 438 -1.46 11.00 1.84
N TYR A 439 -2.59 11.64 2.14
CA TYR A 439 -3.37 11.35 3.34
C TYR A 439 -4.04 9.98 3.26
N ARG A 440 -3.80 9.14 4.25
CA ARG A 440 -4.44 7.83 4.39
C ARG A 440 -4.54 7.41 5.85
N VAL A 441 -5.72 6.91 6.26
CA VAL A 441 -5.94 6.16 7.50
C VAL A 441 -6.51 4.78 7.18
N ASP A 442 -6.30 3.81 8.06
CA ASP A 442 -6.41 2.39 7.71
C ASP A 442 -7.86 1.84 7.79
N ASN A 443 -8.83 2.65 8.26
CA ASN A 443 -10.26 2.34 8.24
C ASN A 443 -11.03 2.94 7.04
N MET A 444 -10.43 3.85 6.25
CA MET A 444 -11.08 4.40 5.06
C MET A 444 -11.03 3.44 3.87
N PRO A 445 -12.00 3.48 2.94
CA PRO A 445 -11.87 2.78 1.67
C PRO A 445 -10.68 3.37 0.90
N TYR A 446 -9.83 2.50 0.39
CA TYR A 446 -8.66 2.90 -0.37
C TYR A 446 -8.48 1.99 -1.58
N GLY A 447 -8.15 2.56 -2.72
CA GLY A 447 -7.89 1.83 -3.95
C GLY A 447 -8.16 2.69 -5.18
N GLY A 448 -7.56 2.32 -6.30
CA GLY A 448 -7.62 3.07 -7.54
C GLY A 448 -8.70 2.61 -8.51
N VAL A 449 -8.90 3.45 -9.53
CA VAL A 449 -9.59 3.14 -10.78
C VAL A 449 -8.58 3.19 -11.93
N LYS A 450 -8.98 2.94 -13.16
CA LYS A 450 -8.09 2.86 -14.33
C LYS A 450 -6.93 1.90 -14.09
N ASP A 451 -5.69 2.29 -14.44
CA ASP A 451 -4.50 1.48 -14.24
C ASP A 451 -4.02 1.43 -12.78
N SER A 452 -4.62 2.19 -11.89
CA SER A 452 -4.24 2.24 -10.48
C SER A 452 -4.78 1.10 -9.63
N GLY A 453 -5.74 0.31 -10.11
CA GLY A 453 -6.14 -0.87 -9.34
C GLY A 453 -7.52 -1.42 -9.60
N LEU A 454 -7.87 -2.41 -8.77
CA LEU A 454 -9.14 -3.13 -8.77
C LEU A 454 -9.46 -3.58 -7.35
N GLY A 455 -10.68 -3.35 -6.88
CA GLY A 455 -11.07 -3.63 -5.49
C GLY A 455 -10.73 -2.47 -4.56
N ARG A 456 -10.82 -2.72 -3.25
CA ARG A 456 -10.51 -1.72 -2.22
C ARG A 456 -9.80 -2.37 -1.04
N GLU A 457 -8.80 -1.65 -0.52
CA GLU A 457 -8.23 -1.84 0.82
C GLU A 457 -8.95 -0.95 1.85
N GLY A 458 -8.46 -0.93 3.07
CA GLY A 458 -9.17 -0.53 4.27
C GLY A 458 -9.77 -1.77 4.90
N VAL A 459 -9.55 -1.98 6.21
CA VAL A 459 -9.78 -3.28 6.87
C VAL A 459 -11.15 -3.87 6.55
N ARG A 460 -12.23 -3.10 6.75
CA ARG A 460 -13.61 -3.56 6.50
C ARG A 460 -13.83 -3.94 5.04
N PHE A 461 -13.34 -3.15 4.09
CA PHE A 461 -13.53 -3.37 2.65
C PHE A 461 -12.74 -4.60 2.18
N ALA A 462 -11.52 -4.80 2.67
CA ALA A 462 -10.74 -6.00 2.42
C ALA A 462 -11.42 -7.26 3.01
N MET A 463 -12.04 -7.17 4.20
CA MET A 463 -12.84 -8.26 4.78
C MET A 463 -14.04 -8.61 3.89
N GLU A 464 -14.67 -7.64 3.24
CA GLU A 464 -15.76 -7.88 2.29
C GLU A 464 -15.28 -8.66 1.06
N ASP A 465 -14.09 -8.33 0.55
CA ASP A 465 -13.48 -9.06 -0.57
C ASP A 465 -13.05 -10.48 -0.20
N MET A 466 -12.63 -10.70 1.04
CA MET A 466 -12.21 -12.01 1.57
C MET A 466 -13.36 -12.86 2.07
N THR A 467 -14.59 -12.46 1.81
CA THR A 467 -15.79 -13.20 2.21
C THR A 467 -16.80 -13.34 1.06
N GLU A 468 -17.63 -14.38 1.15
CA GLU A 468 -18.77 -14.61 0.24
C GLU A 468 -20.07 -14.50 1.01
N ILE A 469 -21.13 -14.02 0.31
CA ILE A 469 -22.49 -14.01 0.86
C ILE A 469 -23.08 -15.40 0.70
N ARG A 470 -23.54 -15.98 1.82
CA ARG A 470 -24.29 -17.24 1.83
C ARG A 470 -25.71 -17.00 2.27
N ASN A 471 -26.65 -17.23 1.36
CA ASN A 471 -28.07 -17.06 1.60
C ASN A 471 -28.70 -18.33 2.19
N LEU A 472 -29.61 -18.17 3.15
CA LEU A 472 -30.50 -19.22 3.67
C LEU A 472 -31.94 -18.81 3.37
N VAL A 473 -32.67 -19.70 2.67
CA VAL A 473 -34.09 -19.52 2.36
C VAL A 473 -34.92 -20.59 3.07
N ILE A 474 -35.91 -20.17 3.86
CA ILE A 474 -36.78 -21.05 4.60
C ILE A 474 -38.22 -20.93 4.04
N ARG A 475 -38.79 -22.03 3.62
CA ARG A 475 -40.20 -22.10 3.27
C ARG A 475 -41.01 -22.53 4.48
N ARG A 476 -41.88 -21.67 4.96
CA ARG A 476 -42.90 -22.04 5.97
C ARG A 476 -44.10 -22.69 5.27
N ARG A 477 -44.45 -23.88 5.71
CA ARG A 477 -45.64 -24.61 5.22
C ARG A 477 -46.90 -24.12 5.91
#